data_44ef2790e1c5ffcc3739ab010a19702a
#
_entry.id   44ef2790e1c5ffcc3739ab010a19702a
#
_cell.length_a   1.000
_cell.length_b   1.000
_cell.length_c   1.000
_cell.angle_alpha   90.00
_cell.angle_beta   90.00
_cell.angle_gamma   90.00
#
_symmetry.space_group_name_H-M   'P 1'
#
loop_
_entity.id
_entity.type
_entity.pdbx_description
1 polymer ?
#
loop_
_entity_poly.entity_id
_entity_poly.type
_entity_poly.pdbx_seq_one_letter_code
_entity_poly.pdbx_strand_id
1 'polypeptide(L)'
;QYGFAVQGGDAGGTCSGGATIWSNNPYPLEADSSLRHYAGALCAAFAQGGEVTGGNSQFYFVTALPDSVDETMQQQLRDNGYSDEQVSAYAAAGGLPYLDNTDTVFGQVYAGMDVVDQIACVPTVKNEDETDTYRPQEDSTVTIYKVTIDNYPGPSADDTADSAASDSSAQ
;
A
#
# COMPACT_ATOMS: atom_id res chain seq x y z
N GLN A 1 -8.87 -3.11 2.52
CA GLN A 1 -9.73 -3.51 1.40
C GLN A 1 -8.90 -4.25 0.36
N TYR A 2 -9.30 -5.47 0.00
CA TYR A 2 -8.65 -6.22 -1.06
C TYR A 2 -8.76 -5.48 -2.41
N GLY A 3 -7.67 -5.48 -3.16
CA GLY A 3 -7.59 -4.73 -4.40
C GLY A 3 -7.39 -3.22 -4.24
N PHE A 4 -7.11 -2.74 -3.02
CA PHE A 4 -6.80 -1.34 -2.74
C PHE A 4 -5.64 -1.20 -1.75
N ALA A 5 -5.92 -1.25 -0.44
CA ALA A 5 -4.91 -1.11 0.60
C ALA A 5 -5.35 -1.71 1.94
N VAL A 6 -4.36 -2.05 2.76
CA VAL A 6 -4.52 -2.37 4.20
C VAL A 6 -3.84 -1.27 5.00
N GLN A 7 -4.62 -0.54 5.79
CA GLN A 7 -4.13 0.58 6.61
C GLN A 7 -4.14 0.24 8.09
N GLY A 8 -3.12 0.69 8.78
CA GLY A 8 -2.94 0.54 10.22
C GLY A 8 -2.23 1.74 10.86
N GLY A 9 -1.80 1.59 12.11
CA GLY A 9 -1.03 2.61 12.83
C GLY A 9 -1.87 3.65 13.59
N ASP A 10 -3.20 3.52 13.59
CA ASP A 10 -4.09 4.30 14.46
C ASP A 10 -4.50 3.46 15.68
N ALA A 11 -3.96 3.78 16.84
CA ALA A 11 -4.26 3.07 18.09
C ALA A 11 -5.74 3.21 18.52
N GLY A 12 -6.43 4.25 18.06
CA GLY A 12 -7.86 4.47 18.29
C GLY A 12 -8.77 3.68 17.35
N GLY A 13 -8.25 3.17 16.25
CA GLY A 13 -9.02 2.45 15.23
C GLY A 13 -10.11 3.30 14.56
N THR A 14 -9.92 4.62 14.53
CA THR A 14 -10.90 5.59 14.00
C THR A 14 -10.59 6.05 12.59
N CYS A 15 -9.41 5.69 12.06
CA CYS A 15 -8.80 6.19 10.83
C CYS A 15 -8.50 7.72 10.82
N SER A 16 -8.76 8.40 11.93
CA SER A 16 -8.48 9.83 12.10
C SER A 16 -7.47 10.13 13.20
N GLY A 17 -7.05 9.09 13.93
CA GLY A 17 -6.04 9.18 14.99
C GLY A 17 -4.62 9.07 14.46
N GLY A 18 -3.72 8.79 15.38
CA GLY A 18 -2.29 8.64 15.12
C GLY A 18 -1.48 9.63 15.93
N ALA A 19 -0.21 9.31 16.10
CA ALA A 19 0.73 10.11 16.88
C ALA A 19 2.11 10.09 16.24
N THR A 20 2.93 11.07 16.57
CA THR A 20 4.35 11.07 16.18
C THR A 20 5.24 11.11 17.42
N ILE A 21 6.47 10.67 17.28
CA ILE A 21 7.49 10.76 18.34
C ILE A 21 7.95 12.22 18.57
N TRP A 22 7.54 13.15 17.72
CA TRP A 22 7.89 14.57 17.78
C TRP A 22 6.78 15.39 18.46
N SER A 23 6.33 14.97 19.65
CA SER A 23 5.27 15.64 20.42
C SER A 23 3.97 15.83 19.62
N ASN A 24 3.62 14.82 18.83
CA ASN A 24 2.49 14.81 17.92
C ASN A 24 2.54 15.84 16.79
N ASN A 25 3.68 16.49 16.54
CA ASN A 25 3.82 17.31 15.35
C ASN A 25 3.90 16.37 14.11
N PRO A 26 3.09 16.63 13.09
CA PRO A 26 3.15 15.86 11.86
C PRO A 26 4.49 16.07 11.14
N TYR A 27 4.96 15.04 10.45
CA TYR A 27 6.15 15.16 9.60
C TYR A 27 5.76 15.54 8.16
N PRO A 28 6.67 16.23 7.42
CA PRO A 28 6.40 16.64 6.05
C PRO A 28 6.35 15.44 5.09
N LEU A 29 5.73 15.63 3.94
CA LEU A 29 5.78 14.67 2.84
C LEU A 29 7.23 14.49 2.35
N GLU A 30 7.65 13.25 2.22
CA GLU A 30 8.93 12.83 1.64
C GLU A 30 8.66 11.97 0.40
N ALA A 31 8.22 12.61 -0.68
CA ALA A 31 7.97 11.94 -1.94
C ALA A 31 9.24 11.87 -2.80
N ASP A 32 9.52 10.69 -3.35
CA ASP A 32 10.62 10.47 -4.28
C ASP A 32 10.08 9.86 -5.58
N SER A 33 10.44 10.46 -6.70
CA SER A 33 9.95 10.02 -8.02
C SER A 33 10.46 8.65 -8.46
N SER A 34 11.45 8.07 -7.78
CA SER A 34 11.91 6.69 -8.00
C SER A 34 11.11 5.66 -7.20
N LEU A 35 10.37 6.10 -6.17
CA LEU A 35 9.54 5.24 -5.32
C LEU A 35 8.07 5.41 -5.72
N ARG A 36 7.43 4.29 -6.01
CA ARG A 36 6.09 4.24 -6.57
C ARG A 36 5.17 3.36 -5.74
N HIS A 37 3.87 3.65 -5.80
CA HIS A 37 2.84 2.88 -5.11
C HIS A 37 2.48 1.59 -5.87
N TYR A 38 3.47 0.77 -6.22
CA TYR A 38 3.24 -0.58 -6.75
C TYR A 38 2.59 -1.47 -5.70
N ALA A 39 1.97 -2.57 -6.11
CA ALA A 39 1.49 -3.57 -5.16
C ALA A 39 2.61 -4.02 -4.22
N GLY A 40 2.28 -4.18 -2.96
CA GLY A 40 3.23 -4.47 -1.88
C GLY A 40 4.03 -3.27 -1.38
N ALA A 41 3.87 -2.07 -1.93
CA ALA A 41 4.49 -0.88 -1.37
C ALA A 41 3.99 -0.64 0.06
N LEU A 42 4.91 -0.27 0.96
CA LEU A 42 4.63 0.19 2.32
C LEU A 42 4.75 1.71 2.34
N CYS A 43 3.65 2.36 2.68
CA CYS A 43 3.49 3.80 2.53
C CYS A 43 3.05 4.44 3.85
N ALA A 44 3.52 5.63 4.11
CA ALA A 44 3.02 6.48 5.18
C ALA A 44 1.78 7.23 4.68
N ALA A 45 0.67 7.10 5.39
CA ALA A 45 -0.53 7.87 5.07
C ALA A 45 -0.33 9.34 5.40
N PHE A 46 -0.62 10.21 4.44
CA PHE A 46 -0.44 11.65 4.56
C PHE A 46 -1.79 12.37 4.56
N ALA A 47 -2.12 13.02 5.67
CA ALA A 47 -3.35 13.79 5.77
C ALA A 47 -3.23 15.08 4.94
N GLN A 48 -4.15 15.23 3.99
CA GLN A 48 -4.26 16.44 3.17
C GLN A 48 -5.55 17.17 3.51
N GLY A 49 -5.41 18.43 3.87
CA GLY A 49 -6.56 19.29 4.16
C GLY A 49 -7.17 19.06 5.55
N GLY A 50 -7.45 20.12 6.24
CA GLY A 50 -7.93 20.12 7.62
C GLY A 50 -7.01 20.90 8.54
N GLU A 51 -7.20 20.77 9.85
CA GLU A 51 -6.39 21.48 10.85
C GLU A 51 -4.96 20.92 10.96
N VAL A 52 -4.76 19.66 10.53
CA VAL A 52 -3.46 18.98 10.57
C VAL A 52 -3.12 18.47 9.18
N THR A 53 -2.03 18.97 8.61
CA THR A 53 -1.47 18.50 7.34
C THR A 53 -0.14 17.83 7.62
N GLY A 54 0.02 16.56 7.19
CA GLY A 54 1.26 15.84 7.37
C GLY A 54 1.08 14.38 7.74
N GLY A 55 2.20 13.67 7.80
CA GLY A 55 2.24 12.27 8.20
C GLY A 55 2.21 12.10 9.73
N ASN A 56 1.68 10.97 10.17
CA ASN A 56 1.68 10.53 11.57
C ASN A 56 2.06 9.05 11.66
N SER A 57 1.55 8.30 12.65
CA SER A 57 1.83 6.86 12.78
C SER A 57 1.05 5.98 11.81
N GLN A 58 0.15 6.51 11.00
CA GLN A 58 -0.63 5.71 10.08
C GLN A 58 0.18 5.34 8.84
N PHE A 59 0.07 4.08 8.44
CA PHE A 59 0.73 3.51 7.28
C PHE A 59 -0.22 2.55 6.56
N TYR A 60 0.08 2.23 5.31
CA TYR A 60 -0.67 1.23 4.56
C TYR A 60 0.22 0.40 3.65
N PHE A 61 -0.25 -0.81 3.37
CA PHE A 61 0.27 -1.68 2.32
C PHE A 61 -0.64 -1.60 1.11
N VAL A 62 -0.07 -1.41 -0.06
CA VAL A 62 -0.81 -1.43 -1.32
C VAL A 62 -1.17 -2.86 -1.70
N THR A 63 -2.47 -3.15 -1.91
CA THR A 63 -2.98 -4.46 -2.31
C THR A 63 -3.73 -4.41 -3.66
N ALA A 64 -3.55 -3.32 -4.42
CA ALA A 64 -4.19 -3.14 -5.71
C ALA A 64 -3.62 -4.11 -6.75
N LEU A 65 -4.52 -4.82 -7.43
CA LEU A 65 -4.17 -5.88 -8.38
C LEU A 65 -3.80 -5.30 -9.76
N PRO A 66 -3.15 -6.08 -10.64
CA PRO A 66 -2.84 -5.66 -12.02
C PRO A 66 -4.04 -5.10 -12.80
N ASP A 67 -5.23 -5.68 -12.60
CA ASP A 67 -6.46 -5.22 -13.26
C ASP A 67 -6.86 -3.78 -12.89
N SER A 68 -6.29 -3.21 -11.82
CA SER A 68 -6.48 -1.80 -11.47
C SER A 68 -5.78 -0.84 -12.43
N VAL A 69 -4.86 -1.34 -13.27
CA VAL A 69 -4.06 -0.56 -14.21
C VAL A 69 -4.36 -1.03 -15.64
N ASP A 70 -5.60 -0.85 -16.05
CA ASP A 70 -6.08 -1.18 -17.38
C ASP A 70 -5.45 -0.30 -18.48
N GLU A 71 -5.74 -0.58 -19.75
CA GLU A 71 -5.20 0.16 -20.89
C GLU A 71 -5.48 1.67 -20.83
N THR A 72 -6.64 2.05 -20.27
CA THR A 72 -7.02 3.46 -20.11
C THR A 72 -6.12 4.13 -19.06
N MET A 73 -5.92 3.48 -17.92
CA MET A 73 -5.01 3.97 -16.89
C MET A 73 -3.57 4.02 -17.40
N GLN A 74 -3.11 3.01 -18.13
CA GLN A 74 -1.77 3.01 -18.73
C GLN A 74 -1.55 4.20 -19.67
N GLN A 75 -2.56 4.53 -20.51
CA GLN A 75 -2.47 5.70 -21.37
C GLN A 75 -2.43 7.01 -20.55
N GLN A 76 -3.26 7.12 -19.52
CA GLN A 76 -3.23 8.28 -18.62
C GLN A 76 -1.87 8.44 -17.92
N LEU A 77 -1.23 7.35 -17.52
CA LEU A 77 0.11 7.39 -16.94
C LEU A 77 1.15 7.94 -17.93
N ARG A 78 1.12 7.48 -19.19
CA ARG A 78 2.00 8.02 -20.25
C ARG A 78 1.76 9.51 -20.46
N ASP A 79 0.50 9.93 -20.55
CA ASP A 79 0.11 11.34 -20.74
C ASP A 79 0.57 12.22 -19.55
N ASN A 80 0.67 11.63 -18.36
CA ASN A 80 1.20 12.27 -17.15
C ASN A 80 2.74 12.16 -16.99
N GLY A 81 3.44 11.66 -18.01
CA GLY A 81 4.90 11.67 -18.07
C GLY A 81 5.58 10.47 -17.39
N TYR A 82 4.85 9.39 -17.10
CA TYR A 82 5.46 8.14 -16.67
C TYR A 82 6.21 7.48 -17.83
N SER A 83 7.36 6.89 -17.55
CA SER A 83 8.10 6.13 -18.54
C SER A 83 7.38 4.83 -18.91
N ASP A 84 7.65 4.28 -20.09
CA ASP A 84 7.08 2.99 -20.50
C ASP A 84 7.45 1.86 -19.53
N GLU A 85 8.64 1.91 -18.92
CA GLU A 85 9.07 0.97 -17.89
C GLU A 85 8.18 1.07 -16.64
N GLN A 86 7.89 2.29 -16.16
CA GLN A 86 7.00 2.50 -15.02
C GLN A 86 5.58 2.05 -15.31
N VAL A 87 5.06 2.35 -16.50
CA VAL A 87 3.72 1.92 -16.93
C VAL A 87 3.65 0.40 -16.98
N SER A 88 4.67 -0.25 -17.57
CA SER A 88 4.74 -1.71 -17.66
C SER A 88 4.83 -2.35 -16.26
N ALA A 89 5.58 -1.76 -15.35
CA ALA A 89 5.68 -2.24 -13.97
C ALA A 89 4.33 -2.15 -13.24
N TYR A 90 3.59 -1.05 -13.41
CA TYR A 90 2.23 -0.92 -12.88
C TYR A 90 1.26 -1.93 -13.49
N ALA A 91 1.31 -2.14 -14.80
CA ALA A 91 0.46 -3.11 -15.48
C ALA A 91 0.74 -4.56 -15.03
N ALA A 92 1.99 -4.87 -14.72
CA ALA A 92 2.40 -6.21 -14.27
C ALA A 92 2.10 -6.45 -12.78
N ALA A 93 2.41 -5.49 -11.92
CA ALA A 93 2.30 -5.65 -10.47
C ALA A 93 0.95 -5.19 -9.90
N GLY A 94 0.27 -4.26 -10.55
CA GLY A 94 -0.80 -3.47 -9.96
C GLY A 94 -0.25 -2.29 -9.15
N GLY A 95 -1.14 -1.54 -8.52
CA GLY A 95 -0.75 -0.42 -7.68
C GLY A 95 -1.73 0.75 -7.71
N LEU A 96 -1.34 1.82 -7.05
CA LEU A 96 -2.14 3.03 -6.85
C LEU A 96 -1.40 4.27 -7.38
N PRO A 97 -1.22 4.41 -8.70
CA PRO A 97 -0.37 5.47 -9.27
C PRO A 97 -0.88 6.90 -8.96
N TYR A 98 -2.15 7.07 -8.65
CA TYR A 98 -2.70 8.37 -8.27
C TYR A 98 -2.26 8.85 -6.88
N LEU A 99 -1.64 7.97 -6.07
CA LEU A 99 -1.01 8.33 -4.79
C LEU A 99 0.47 8.70 -4.93
N ASP A 100 1.06 8.52 -6.12
CA ASP A 100 2.42 8.94 -6.36
C ASP A 100 2.58 10.44 -6.14
N ASN A 101 3.60 10.82 -5.38
CA ASN A 101 3.89 12.17 -4.92
C ASN A 101 2.86 12.79 -3.94
N THR A 102 1.87 12.04 -3.48
CA THR A 102 0.91 12.49 -2.45
C THR A 102 1.17 11.85 -1.10
N ASP A 103 1.68 10.63 -1.10
CA ASP A 103 2.07 9.88 0.08
C ASP A 103 3.54 9.43 -0.02
N THR A 104 4.15 9.14 1.12
CA THR A 104 5.55 8.70 1.17
C THR A 104 5.61 7.17 1.06
N VAL A 105 6.25 6.65 0.02
CA VAL A 105 6.66 5.24 -0.05
C VAL A 105 7.99 5.09 0.68
N PHE A 106 8.05 4.23 1.70
CA PHE A 106 9.27 4.03 2.51
C PHE A 106 9.70 2.57 2.63
N GLY A 107 8.97 1.64 2.03
CA GLY A 107 9.30 0.23 2.06
C GLY A 107 8.57 -0.58 1.00
N GLN A 108 8.93 -1.85 0.91
CA GLN A 108 8.33 -2.84 0.02
C GLN A 108 8.21 -4.17 0.73
N VAL A 109 7.05 -4.82 0.64
CA VAL A 109 6.88 -6.21 1.09
C VAL A 109 7.71 -7.12 0.18
N TYR A 110 8.63 -7.86 0.76
CA TYR A 110 9.45 -8.84 0.03
C TYR A 110 9.03 -10.28 0.31
N ALA A 111 8.28 -10.52 1.37
CA ALA A 111 7.71 -11.82 1.71
C ALA A 111 6.44 -11.65 2.55
N GLY A 112 5.49 -12.60 2.46
CA GLY A 112 4.26 -12.58 3.24
C GLY A 112 3.16 -11.68 2.66
N MET A 113 3.17 -11.37 1.37
CA MET A 113 2.09 -10.61 0.74
C MET A 113 0.74 -11.32 0.85
N ASP A 114 0.73 -12.65 0.84
CA ASP A 114 -0.43 -13.48 1.08
C ASP A 114 -1.09 -13.23 2.46
N VAL A 115 -0.31 -12.89 3.48
CA VAL A 115 -0.82 -12.49 4.80
C VAL A 115 -1.48 -11.12 4.72
N VAL A 116 -0.89 -10.17 4.00
CA VAL A 116 -1.48 -8.83 3.77
C VAL A 116 -2.82 -8.98 3.04
N ASP A 117 -2.89 -9.83 2.02
CA ASP A 117 -4.12 -10.11 1.28
C ASP A 117 -5.20 -10.78 2.15
N GLN A 118 -4.82 -11.69 3.02
CA GLN A 118 -5.75 -12.27 4.01
C GLN A 118 -6.32 -11.20 4.94
N ILE A 119 -5.50 -10.26 5.40
CA ILE A 119 -5.96 -9.12 6.20
C ILE A 119 -6.91 -8.21 5.38
N ALA A 120 -6.62 -8.01 4.11
CA ALA A 120 -7.47 -7.20 3.22
C ALA A 120 -8.86 -7.81 3.00
N CYS A 121 -9.00 -9.13 3.19
CA CYS A 121 -10.23 -9.90 2.99
C CYS A 121 -11.06 -10.12 4.25
N VAL A 122 -10.67 -9.61 5.43
CA VAL A 122 -11.46 -9.80 6.65
C VAL A 122 -12.84 -9.15 6.53
N PRO A 123 -13.88 -9.70 7.20
CA PRO A 123 -15.19 -9.09 7.24
C PRO A 123 -15.15 -7.67 7.81
N THR A 124 -15.86 -6.77 7.18
CA THR A 124 -15.92 -5.35 7.54
C THR A 124 -17.30 -4.95 8.05
N VAL A 125 -17.33 -3.83 8.77
CA VAL A 125 -18.56 -3.22 9.27
C VAL A 125 -19.19 -2.41 8.15
N LYS A 126 -20.50 -2.53 7.98
CA LYS A 126 -21.27 -1.70 7.05
C LYS A 126 -22.07 -0.64 7.79
N ASN A 127 -22.30 0.47 7.13
CA ASN A 127 -23.21 1.52 7.57
C ASN A 127 -24.68 1.06 7.42
N GLU A 128 -25.61 1.88 7.91
CA GLU A 128 -27.06 1.61 7.80
C GLU A 128 -27.57 1.55 6.35
N ASP A 129 -26.88 2.21 5.42
CA ASP A 129 -27.15 2.21 3.98
C ASP A 129 -26.40 1.09 3.21
N GLU A 130 -25.86 0.08 3.91
CA GLU A 130 -25.10 -1.04 3.38
C GLU A 130 -23.74 -0.65 2.74
N THR A 131 -23.31 0.61 2.84
CA THR A 131 -21.97 1.00 2.41
C THR A 131 -20.90 0.45 3.35
N ASP A 132 -19.78 0.01 2.78
CA ASP A 132 -18.67 -0.55 3.55
C ASP A 132 -17.87 0.57 4.24
N THR A 133 -17.60 0.41 5.52
CA THR A 133 -16.76 1.31 6.29
C THR A 133 -15.28 0.96 6.16
N TYR A 134 -14.96 -0.19 5.58
CA TYR A 134 -13.63 -0.80 5.52
C TYR A 134 -12.97 -1.04 6.89
N ARG A 135 -13.71 -0.88 7.96
CA ARG A 135 -13.30 -1.21 9.32
C ARG A 135 -13.58 -2.69 9.58
N PRO A 136 -12.60 -3.48 10.06
CA PRO A 136 -12.83 -4.86 10.44
C PRO A 136 -13.94 -5.00 11.49
N GLN A 137 -14.74 -6.06 11.40
CA GLN A 137 -15.65 -6.45 12.47
C GLN A 137 -14.86 -6.78 13.74
N GLU A 138 -15.50 -6.70 14.90
CA GLU A 138 -14.82 -6.84 16.20
C GLU A 138 -14.10 -8.20 16.34
N ASP A 139 -14.76 -9.28 15.90
CA ASP A 139 -14.21 -10.65 15.89
C ASP A 139 -13.17 -10.92 14.82
N SER A 140 -13.03 -10.01 13.87
CA SER A 140 -12.08 -10.08 12.75
C SER A 140 -10.97 -9.02 12.86
N THR A 141 -10.87 -8.35 14.01
CA THR A 141 -9.84 -7.33 14.24
C THR A 141 -8.44 -7.91 14.21
N VAL A 142 -7.56 -7.32 13.41
CA VAL A 142 -6.16 -7.68 13.30
C VAL A 142 -5.33 -6.73 14.17
N THR A 143 -4.52 -7.30 15.05
CA THR A 143 -3.70 -6.53 16.01
C THR A 143 -2.22 -6.79 15.79
N ILE A 144 -1.44 -5.72 15.66
CA ILE A 144 0.02 -5.79 15.62
C ILE A 144 0.53 -5.89 17.07
N TYR A 145 1.00 -7.06 17.46
CA TYR A 145 1.54 -7.26 18.83
C TYR A 145 3.01 -6.86 18.93
N LYS A 146 3.75 -6.96 17.83
CA LYS A 146 5.19 -6.70 17.84
C LYS A 146 5.68 -6.35 16.43
N VAL A 147 6.55 -5.38 16.36
CA VAL A 147 7.38 -5.08 15.19
C VAL A 147 8.83 -5.34 15.56
N THR A 148 9.57 -6.04 14.70
CA THR A 148 11.01 -6.27 14.86
C THR A 148 11.72 -5.67 13.65
N ILE A 149 12.80 -4.95 13.89
CA ILE A 149 13.65 -4.39 12.83
C ILE A 149 14.91 -5.24 12.77
N ASP A 150 15.24 -5.72 11.58
CA ASP A 150 16.41 -6.54 11.32
C ASP A 150 17.01 -6.19 9.95
N ASN A 151 18.16 -6.79 9.63
CA ASN A 151 18.79 -6.62 8.32
C ASN A 151 18.05 -7.48 7.29
N TYR A 152 17.77 -6.91 6.12
CA TYR A 152 17.22 -7.67 5.00
C TYR A 152 18.24 -8.73 4.53
N PRO A 153 17.86 -10.02 4.53
CA PRO A 153 18.78 -11.12 4.20
C PRO A 153 19.15 -11.21 2.71
N GLY A 154 18.51 -10.40 1.86
CA GLY A 154 18.54 -10.56 0.41
C GLY A 154 17.46 -11.52 -0.12
N PRO A 155 17.26 -11.60 -1.44
CA PRO A 155 16.32 -12.52 -2.06
C PRO A 155 16.66 -13.97 -1.68
N SER A 156 15.65 -14.76 -1.32
CA SER A 156 15.86 -16.20 -1.11
C SER A 156 15.99 -16.92 -2.45
N ALA A 157 16.56 -18.14 -2.43
CA ALA A 157 16.65 -18.96 -3.64
C ALA A 157 15.27 -19.33 -4.22
N ASP A 158 14.23 -19.35 -3.37
CA ASP A 158 12.85 -19.63 -3.76
C ASP A 158 12.20 -18.42 -4.46
N ASP A 159 12.53 -17.17 -4.05
CA ASP A 159 12.02 -15.94 -4.66
C ASP A 159 12.54 -15.75 -6.11
N THR A 160 13.71 -16.32 -6.43
CA THR A 160 14.30 -16.27 -7.77
C THR A 160 13.69 -17.30 -8.73
N ALA A 161 13.04 -18.34 -8.22
CA ALA A 161 12.44 -19.38 -9.05
C ALA A 161 11.11 -18.93 -9.68
N ASP A 162 10.35 -18.09 -9.00
CA ASP A 162 9.04 -17.60 -9.48
C ASP A 162 9.19 -16.53 -10.60
N SER A 163 10.27 -15.73 -10.55
CA SER A 163 10.56 -14.76 -11.60
C SER A 163 11.07 -15.41 -12.90
N ALA A 164 11.65 -16.61 -12.83
CA ALA A 164 12.13 -17.35 -14.01
C ALA A 164 11.03 -18.16 -14.70
N ALA A 165 9.93 -18.50 -14.00
CA ALA A 165 8.82 -19.26 -14.56
C ALA A 165 7.90 -18.40 -15.45
N SER A 166 7.88 -17.10 -15.26
CA SER A 166 7.06 -16.17 -16.08
C SER A 166 7.66 -15.89 -17.47
N ASP A 167 8.96 -16.15 -17.69
CA ASP A 167 9.66 -15.85 -18.95
C ASP A 167 9.70 -17.05 -19.93
N SER A 168 9.21 -18.25 -19.54
CA SER A 168 9.26 -19.45 -20.38
C SER A 168 7.97 -19.78 -21.12
N SER A 169 6.90 -18.98 -21.02
CA SER A 169 5.60 -19.22 -21.69
C SER A 169 5.33 -18.36 -22.92
N ALA A 170 6.35 -17.63 -23.42
CA ALA A 170 6.26 -16.83 -24.67
C ALA A 170 7.25 -17.41 -25.71
N GLN A 171 6.91 -18.54 -26.32
CA GLN A 171 7.41 -18.98 -27.62
C GLN A 171 6.28 -19.65 -28.43
#